data_17ee53bbaf4ff3c99b2e6344f1d80e65
#
_entry.id   17ee53bbaf4ff3c99b2e6344f1d80e65
#
_cell.length_a   1.000
_cell.length_b   1.000
_cell.length_c   1.000
_cell.angle_alpha   90.00
_cell.angle_beta   90.00
_cell.angle_gamma   90.00
#
_symmetry.space_group_name_H-M   'P 1'
#
loop_
_entity.id
_entity.type
_entity.pdbx_description
1 polymer ?
#
loop_
_entity_poly.entity_id
_entity_poly.type
_entity_poly.pdbx_seq_one_letter_code
_entity_poly.pdbx_strand_id
1 'polypeptide(L)'
;MKEYTNDELKEIYRARRNKLAAKMRETGTGACVFIDSEEHRDPAVPYYTNHPTDAVLIIFSDGYTVLVPWDENLAHQQAFYDKLVPYTRYKNKEIDATLAVLNVAYTHGENSKVELPPYLTYPDYLKFIDALSAYDCRCKEDGLHSFVMDCRMQKDEYEIACTKEAARVGDLIIDEIEKQVRKGKIKTETDVALLIEKKLRENGCQRTGFDTLAAGPGRSFAIHAFPGYTAAEWPAQGLSILDFGVVYKGYTSDTTLTIAKGPLTEAQEKQLDLVQKAYDEALKLYKPGKPILDAAKKCDSVFAAAKRKMPHGLGHAIGLEIHEPPRVNMTQKPEMLFKPGMILTCEPGLYDVEIGGTRLENDVLITEDGNEVITHSRIIRL
;
A
#
# COMPACT_ATOMS: atom_id res chain seq x y z
N MET A 1 -2.63 19.84 3.41
CA MET A 1 -3.37 18.80 4.16
C MET A 1 -4.02 19.43 5.41
N LYS A 2 -5.21 18.95 5.84
CA LYS A 2 -5.80 19.30 7.17
C LYS A 2 -4.78 18.88 8.25
N GLU A 3 -4.47 19.81 9.17
CA GLU A 3 -3.73 19.47 10.37
C GLU A 3 -4.70 18.85 11.39
N TYR A 4 -4.34 17.66 11.88
CA TYR A 4 -5.09 16.94 12.90
C TYR A 4 -4.45 17.21 14.26
N THR A 5 -5.25 17.54 15.24
CA THR A 5 -4.82 17.62 16.63
C THR A 5 -4.53 16.23 17.20
N ASN A 6 -3.76 16.17 18.28
CA ASN A 6 -3.48 14.89 18.93
C ASN A 6 -4.75 14.20 19.45
N ASP A 7 -5.72 14.96 19.91
CA ASP A 7 -7.00 14.42 20.38
C ASP A 7 -7.84 13.84 19.22
N GLU A 8 -7.89 14.52 18.07
CA GLU A 8 -8.55 13.97 16.87
C GLU A 8 -7.90 12.66 16.42
N LEU A 9 -6.57 12.60 16.39
CA LEU A 9 -5.85 11.36 16.06
C LEU A 9 -6.15 10.24 17.08
N LYS A 10 -6.13 10.55 18.36
CA LYS A 10 -6.45 9.59 19.43
C LYS A 10 -7.83 8.95 19.23
N GLU A 11 -8.83 9.76 18.87
CA GLU A 11 -10.18 9.25 18.60
C GLU A 11 -10.24 8.39 17.32
N ILE A 12 -9.50 8.75 16.26
CA ILE A 12 -9.41 7.95 15.03
C ILE A 12 -8.82 6.57 15.35
N TYR A 13 -7.66 6.51 16.02
CA TYR A 13 -7.02 5.24 16.38
C TYR A 13 -7.89 4.42 17.35
N ARG A 14 -8.59 5.06 18.28
CA ARG A 14 -9.57 4.38 19.15
C ARG A 14 -10.72 3.79 18.36
N ALA A 15 -11.27 4.52 17.39
CA ALA A 15 -12.37 4.04 16.54
C ALA A 15 -11.95 2.79 15.72
N ARG A 16 -10.71 2.75 15.20
CA ARG A 16 -10.16 1.57 14.51
C ARG A 16 -10.10 0.37 15.44
N ARG A 17 -9.54 0.53 16.65
CA ARG A 17 -9.46 -0.54 17.67
C ARG A 17 -10.84 -1.04 18.10
N ASN A 18 -11.81 -0.15 18.24
CA ASN A 18 -13.18 -0.50 18.61
C ASN A 18 -13.89 -1.37 17.55
N LYS A 19 -13.58 -1.17 16.25
CA LYS A 19 -14.08 -2.05 15.17
C LYS A 19 -13.55 -3.47 15.35
N LEU A 20 -12.25 -3.62 15.61
CA LEU A 20 -11.66 -4.94 15.87
C LEU A 20 -12.23 -5.56 17.14
N ALA A 21 -12.32 -4.81 18.23
CA ALA A 21 -12.88 -5.28 19.51
C ALA A 21 -14.34 -5.77 19.37
N ALA A 22 -15.15 -5.08 18.56
CA ALA A 22 -16.50 -5.54 18.26
C ALA A 22 -16.49 -6.92 17.56
N LYS A 23 -15.61 -7.09 16.56
CA LYS A 23 -15.45 -8.37 15.85
C LYS A 23 -14.92 -9.47 16.77
N MET A 24 -14.00 -9.15 17.66
CA MET A 24 -13.49 -10.08 18.68
C MET A 24 -14.61 -10.59 19.59
N ARG A 25 -15.51 -9.74 20.05
CA ARG A 25 -16.69 -10.15 20.84
C ARG A 25 -17.62 -11.06 20.06
N GLU A 26 -17.89 -10.79 18.78
CA GLU A 26 -18.70 -11.66 17.92
C GLU A 26 -18.10 -13.05 17.77
N THR A 27 -16.78 -13.16 17.66
CA THR A 27 -16.07 -14.45 17.50
C THR A 27 -15.70 -15.12 18.82
N GLY A 28 -15.95 -14.44 19.95
CA GLY A 28 -15.59 -14.90 21.28
C GLY A 28 -14.07 -14.99 21.44
N THR A 29 -13.30 -14.06 20.84
CA THR A 29 -11.82 -13.98 20.96
C THR A 29 -11.48 -12.95 22.03
N GLY A 30 -10.66 -13.32 23.01
CA GLY A 30 -10.29 -12.47 24.15
C GLY A 30 -9.16 -11.48 23.81
N ALA A 31 -8.18 -11.92 23.02
CA ALA A 31 -7.04 -11.10 22.61
C ALA A 31 -6.63 -11.40 21.16
N CYS A 32 -6.13 -10.37 20.47
CA CYS A 32 -5.50 -10.48 19.16
C CYS A 32 -4.08 -9.91 19.24
N VAL A 33 -3.10 -10.69 18.76
CA VAL A 33 -1.67 -10.37 18.82
C VAL A 33 -1.18 -9.98 17.43
N PHE A 34 -0.44 -8.88 17.34
CA PHE A 34 0.24 -8.42 16.13
C PHE A 34 1.73 -8.27 16.45
N ILE A 35 2.59 -8.62 15.51
CA ILE A 35 4.04 -8.58 15.68
C ILE A 35 4.65 -7.88 14.48
N ASP A 36 5.21 -6.71 14.69
CA ASP A 36 5.99 -5.98 13.68
C ASP A 36 7.48 -6.12 13.99
N SER A 37 8.26 -6.57 13.02
CA SER A 37 9.71 -6.74 13.14
C SER A 37 10.42 -6.34 11.84
N GLU A 38 11.76 -6.18 11.89
CA GLU A 38 12.55 -5.92 10.67
C GLU A 38 12.43 -7.04 9.65
N GLU A 39 12.30 -8.29 10.08
CA GLU A 39 12.16 -9.45 9.20
C GLU A 39 10.77 -9.56 8.59
N HIS A 40 9.74 -9.08 9.31
CA HIS A 40 8.37 -9.12 8.86
C HIS A 40 7.58 -7.92 9.38
N ARG A 41 7.26 -6.98 8.49
CA ARG A 41 6.44 -5.81 8.83
C ARG A 41 4.98 -6.19 8.92
N ASP A 42 4.35 -5.82 10.05
CA ASP A 42 2.91 -5.94 10.24
C ASP A 42 2.24 -4.55 10.23
N PRO A 43 1.59 -4.19 9.13
CA PRO A 43 0.96 -2.87 9.01
C PRO A 43 -0.21 -2.68 10.00
N ALA A 44 -0.70 -3.72 10.67
CA ALA A 44 -1.70 -3.59 11.72
C ALA A 44 -1.16 -2.79 12.93
N VAL A 45 0.15 -2.90 13.24
CA VAL A 45 0.74 -2.15 14.34
C VAL A 45 0.64 -0.64 14.09
N PRO A 46 1.15 -0.04 13.00
CA PRO A 46 0.94 1.37 12.73
C PRO A 46 -0.54 1.73 12.49
N TYR A 47 -1.34 0.84 11.90
CA TYR A 47 -2.78 1.08 11.70
C TYR A 47 -3.55 1.33 12.98
N TYR A 48 -3.24 0.59 14.06
CA TYR A 48 -3.91 0.70 15.35
C TYR A 48 -3.26 1.68 16.33
N THR A 49 -1.96 1.97 16.15
CA THR A 49 -1.19 2.71 17.16
C THR A 49 -0.41 3.89 16.63
N ASN A 50 -0.21 4.05 15.33
CA ASN A 50 0.75 4.99 14.73
C ASN A 50 2.23 4.68 15.07
N HIS A 51 2.55 3.54 15.68
CA HIS A 51 3.94 3.18 15.96
C HIS A 51 4.59 2.59 14.69
N PRO A 52 5.70 3.15 14.19
CA PRO A 52 6.21 2.80 12.86
C PRO A 52 7.29 1.72 12.82
N THR A 53 7.69 1.18 13.97
CA THR A 53 8.83 0.26 14.09
C THR A 53 8.48 -0.96 14.94
N ASP A 54 9.46 -1.82 15.17
CA ASP A 54 9.35 -3.09 15.86
C ASP A 54 8.58 -3.01 17.19
N ALA A 55 7.51 -3.79 17.27
CA ALA A 55 6.68 -3.88 18.45
C ALA A 55 5.83 -5.15 18.46
N VAL A 56 5.48 -5.62 19.66
CA VAL A 56 4.33 -6.50 19.87
C VAL A 56 3.14 -5.64 20.28
N LEU A 57 2.02 -5.81 19.60
CA LEU A 57 0.76 -5.15 19.91
C LEU A 57 -0.27 -6.18 20.30
N ILE A 58 -0.91 -5.98 21.44
CA ILE A 58 -2.01 -6.83 21.90
C ILE A 58 -3.24 -5.99 22.11
N ILE A 59 -4.32 -6.34 21.41
CA ILE A 59 -5.62 -5.70 21.55
C ILE A 59 -6.59 -6.68 22.17
N PHE A 60 -7.29 -6.26 23.24
CA PHE A 60 -8.27 -7.06 23.96
C PHE A 60 -9.70 -6.81 23.46
N SER A 61 -10.62 -7.71 23.77
CA SER A 61 -12.01 -7.66 23.30
C SER A 61 -12.83 -6.46 23.83
N ASP A 62 -12.35 -5.76 24.84
CA ASP A 62 -12.89 -4.48 25.34
C ASP A 62 -12.29 -3.25 24.62
N GLY A 63 -11.32 -3.46 23.74
CA GLY A 63 -10.57 -2.41 23.03
C GLY A 63 -9.33 -1.92 23.77
N TYR A 64 -9.06 -2.42 24.99
CA TYR A 64 -7.82 -2.10 25.72
C TYR A 64 -6.60 -2.57 24.94
N THR A 65 -5.60 -1.71 24.86
CA THR A 65 -4.46 -1.91 23.94
C THR A 65 -3.14 -1.80 24.68
N VAL A 66 -2.33 -2.85 24.60
CA VAL A 66 -0.98 -2.88 25.14
C VAL A 66 0.03 -2.89 24.00
N LEU A 67 0.87 -1.86 23.97
CA LEU A 67 2.00 -1.75 23.04
C LEU A 67 3.29 -2.12 23.76
N VAL A 68 4.07 -3.02 23.17
CA VAL A 68 5.39 -3.43 23.65
C VAL A 68 6.44 -3.05 22.60
N PRO A 69 6.84 -1.77 22.55
CA PRO A 69 7.74 -1.28 21.52
C PRO A 69 9.21 -1.55 21.84
N TRP A 70 10.01 -1.75 20.79
CA TRP A 70 11.47 -1.76 20.92
C TRP A 70 12.00 -0.36 21.24
N ASP A 71 11.51 0.67 20.54
CA ASP A 71 11.84 2.08 20.80
C ASP A 71 10.73 2.74 21.63
N GLU A 72 10.93 2.77 22.95
CA GLU A 72 10.00 3.40 23.91
C GLU A 72 9.87 4.92 23.67
N ASN A 73 10.99 5.60 23.39
CA ASN A 73 10.96 7.05 23.21
C ASN A 73 10.14 7.45 21.99
N LEU A 74 10.30 6.71 20.90
CA LEU A 74 9.51 6.91 19.69
C LEU A 74 8.03 6.63 19.94
N ALA A 75 7.73 5.56 20.67
CA ALA A 75 6.34 5.22 21.03
C ALA A 75 5.70 6.31 21.91
N HIS A 76 6.40 6.82 22.91
CA HIS A 76 5.91 7.93 23.75
C HIS A 76 5.66 9.21 22.95
N GLN A 77 6.43 9.46 21.91
CA GLN A 77 6.32 10.66 21.10
C GLN A 77 5.10 10.63 20.17
N GLN A 78 4.74 9.48 19.61
CA GLN A 78 3.79 9.46 18.49
C GLN A 78 2.76 8.33 18.51
N ALA A 79 2.89 7.33 19.41
CA ALA A 79 1.97 6.19 19.39
C ALA A 79 0.74 6.40 20.28
N PHE A 80 -0.38 5.75 19.91
CA PHE A 80 -1.66 5.74 20.63
C PHE A 80 -1.89 4.34 21.22
N TYR A 81 -1.91 4.25 22.53
CA TYR A 81 -2.09 3.02 23.31
C TYR A 81 -2.75 3.31 24.66
N ASP A 82 -3.23 2.30 25.34
CA ASP A 82 -3.71 2.41 26.71
C ASP A 82 -2.58 2.09 27.72
N LYS A 83 -1.72 1.13 27.39
CA LYS A 83 -0.55 0.79 28.20
C LYS A 83 0.68 0.53 27.33
N LEU A 84 1.81 1.07 27.75
CA LEU A 84 3.12 0.76 27.17
C LEU A 84 3.93 -0.11 28.13
N VAL A 85 4.58 -1.13 27.58
CA VAL A 85 5.51 -1.99 28.32
C VAL A 85 6.78 -2.14 27.50
N PRO A 86 7.98 -1.82 28.06
CA PRO A 86 9.23 -1.90 27.32
C PRO A 86 9.56 -3.31 26.83
N TYR A 87 9.88 -3.46 25.55
CA TYR A 87 10.24 -4.75 24.96
C TYR A 87 11.52 -5.32 25.54
N THR A 88 12.46 -4.46 25.90
CA THR A 88 13.71 -4.81 26.59
C THR A 88 13.50 -5.54 27.91
N ARG A 89 12.36 -5.32 28.60
CA ARG A 89 11.95 -6.06 29.80
C ARG A 89 11.87 -7.56 29.54
N TYR A 90 11.59 -7.98 28.31
CA TYR A 90 11.44 -9.36 27.86
C TYR A 90 12.61 -9.82 27.00
N LYS A 91 13.76 -9.13 27.08
CA LYS A 91 14.96 -9.43 26.28
C LYS A 91 14.66 -9.52 24.76
N ASN A 92 13.73 -8.69 24.29
CA ASN A 92 13.24 -8.63 22.91
C ASN A 92 12.74 -10.00 22.41
N LYS A 93 11.97 -10.70 23.24
CA LYS A 93 11.33 -11.98 22.87
C LYS A 93 9.82 -11.79 22.81
N GLU A 94 9.25 -11.95 21.62
CA GLU A 94 7.82 -11.74 21.35
C GLU A 94 6.95 -12.66 22.20
N ILE A 95 7.35 -13.93 22.34
CA ILE A 95 6.61 -14.93 23.10
C ILE A 95 6.56 -14.57 24.58
N ASP A 96 7.71 -14.22 25.16
CA ASP A 96 7.81 -13.84 26.57
C ASP A 96 7.01 -12.56 26.86
N ALA A 97 7.05 -11.59 25.94
CA ALA A 97 6.28 -10.35 26.03
C ALA A 97 4.77 -10.62 25.93
N THR A 98 4.36 -11.42 24.97
CA THR A 98 2.95 -11.79 24.78
C THR A 98 2.39 -12.51 26.00
N LEU A 99 3.10 -13.53 26.50
CA LEU A 99 2.68 -14.29 27.70
C LEU A 99 2.56 -13.38 28.93
N ALA A 100 3.55 -12.52 29.15
CA ALA A 100 3.53 -11.63 30.31
C ALA A 100 2.38 -10.62 30.25
N VAL A 101 2.10 -10.06 29.07
CA VAL A 101 0.98 -9.14 28.87
C VAL A 101 -0.35 -9.85 29.06
N LEU A 102 -0.55 -11.02 28.49
CA LEU A 102 -1.77 -11.80 28.64
C LEU A 102 -2.03 -12.17 30.11
N ASN A 103 -1.02 -12.61 30.84
CA ASN A 103 -1.15 -12.99 32.24
C ASN A 103 -1.51 -11.82 33.17
N VAL A 104 -1.02 -10.60 32.87
CA VAL A 104 -1.30 -9.41 33.70
C VAL A 104 -2.63 -8.74 33.31
N ALA A 105 -2.97 -8.78 32.02
CA ALA A 105 -4.14 -8.08 31.49
C ALA A 105 -5.37 -9.00 31.31
N TYR A 106 -5.32 -10.22 31.84
CA TYR A 106 -6.40 -11.22 31.71
C TYR A 106 -7.78 -10.74 32.22
N THR A 107 -7.81 -9.65 32.98
CA THR A 107 -9.06 -9.00 33.43
C THR A 107 -9.80 -8.24 32.31
N HIS A 108 -9.15 -8.00 31.17
CA HIS A 108 -9.72 -7.26 30.03
C HIS A 108 -10.41 -8.16 28.99
N GLY A 109 -10.24 -9.48 29.09
CA GLY A 109 -10.90 -10.43 28.19
C GLY A 109 -11.49 -11.61 29.00
N GLU A 110 -12.79 -11.76 28.98
CA GLU A 110 -13.46 -12.89 29.65
C GLU A 110 -13.19 -14.26 28.96
N ASN A 111 -12.41 -14.27 27.87
CA ASN A 111 -12.22 -15.45 27.04
C ASN A 111 -10.73 -15.76 26.84
N SER A 112 -10.36 -17.02 27.08
CA SER A 112 -8.98 -17.51 26.89
C SER A 112 -8.54 -17.69 25.45
N LYS A 113 -9.40 -17.38 24.46
CA LYS A 113 -9.03 -17.47 23.05
C LYS A 113 -8.14 -16.32 22.65
N VAL A 114 -6.98 -16.65 22.07
CA VAL A 114 -5.98 -15.70 21.58
C VAL A 114 -5.74 -15.97 20.11
N GLU A 115 -5.88 -14.94 19.28
CA GLU A 115 -5.53 -15.06 17.87
C GLU A 115 -4.10 -14.57 17.63
N LEU A 116 -3.28 -15.44 17.05
CA LEU A 116 -1.87 -15.21 16.70
C LEU A 116 -1.76 -14.82 15.22
N PRO A 117 -0.68 -14.12 14.83
CA PRO A 117 -0.45 -13.71 13.44
C PRO A 117 -0.40 -14.91 12.48
N PRO A 118 -1.08 -14.85 11.31
CA PRO A 118 -1.10 -15.96 10.35
C PRO A 118 0.21 -16.14 9.58
N TYR A 119 1.11 -15.18 9.64
CA TYR A 119 2.42 -15.19 8.98
C TYR A 119 3.54 -15.76 9.85
N LEU A 120 3.24 -16.21 11.07
CA LEU A 120 4.22 -16.91 11.90
C LEU A 120 4.78 -18.11 11.15
N THR A 121 6.12 -18.32 11.25
CA THR A 121 6.69 -19.57 10.78
C THR A 121 6.14 -20.74 11.59
N TYR A 122 6.05 -21.91 11.00
CA TYR A 122 5.56 -23.09 11.73
C TYR A 122 6.35 -23.38 13.03
N PRO A 123 7.69 -23.27 13.07
CA PRO A 123 8.43 -23.41 14.32
C PRO A 123 8.07 -22.37 15.38
N ASP A 124 7.83 -21.11 14.99
CA ASP A 124 7.47 -20.05 15.93
C ASP A 124 6.05 -20.23 16.46
N TYR A 125 5.12 -20.64 15.60
CA TYR A 125 3.77 -21.01 16.02
C TYR A 125 3.80 -22.12 17.10
N LEU A 126 4.62 -23.17 16.94
CA LEU A 126 4.76 -24.23 17.95
C LEU A 126 5.32 -23.68 19.27
N LYS A 127 6.30 -22.78 19.24
CA LYS A 127 6.83 -22.14 20.46
C LYS A 127 5.75 -21.31 21.16
N PHE A 128 4.90 -20.58 20.39
CA PHE A 128 3.77 -19.86 20.95
C PHE A 128 2.77 -20.80 21.64
N ILE A 129 2.39 -21.90 21.00
CA ILE A 129 1.46 -22.90 21.56
C ILE A 129 1.99 -23.48 22.87
N ASP A 130 3.28 -23.85 22.92
CA ASP A 130 3.92 -24.38 24.13
C ASP A 130 3.92 -23.35 25.27
N ALA A 131 4.32 -22.09 24.96
CA ALA A 131 4.40 -21.02 25.94
C ALA A 131 3.02 -20.57 26.46
N LEU A 132 2.03 -20.53 25.56
CA LEU A 132 0.65 -20.10 25.83
C LEU A 132 -0.29 -21.29 26.10
N SER A 133 0.18 -22.38 26.68
CA SER A 133 -0.57 -23.62 26.88
C SER A 133 -1.84 -23.46 27.76
N ALA A 134 -1.95 -22.37 28.53
CA ALA A 134 -3.16 -22.02 29.27
C ALA A 134 -4.24 -21.32 28.42
N TYR A 135 -3.95 -20.98 27.15
CA TYR A 135 -4.81 -20.24 26.24
C TYR A 135 -5.23 -21.09 25.05
N ASP A 136 -6.42 -20.87 24.51
CA ASP A 136 -6.90 -21.43 23.24
C ASP A 136 -6.31 -20.56 22.09
N CYS A 137 -5.06 -20.86 21.71
CA CYS A 137 -4.37 -20.14 20.66
C CYS A 137 -4.89 -20.56 19.28
N ARG A 138 -5.20 -19.57 18.45
CA ARG A 138 -5.70 -19.74 17.10
C ARG A 138 -4.83 -18.96 16.12
N CYS A 139 -4.64 -19.54 14.95
CA CYS A 139 -4.00 -18.90 13.80
C CYS A 139 -4.82 -19.29 12.58
N LYS A 140 -5.57 -18.33 12.01
CA LYS A 140 -6.50 -18.58 10.93
C LYS A 140 -6.26 -17.63 9.77
N GLU A 141 -6.31 -18.15 8.56
CA GLU A 141 -6.21 -17.35 7.33
C GLU A 141 -7.39 -16.38 7.19
N ASP A 142 -8.59 -16.81 7.57
CA ASP A 142 -9.84 -16.04 7.54
C ASP A 142 -10.24 -15.47 8.92
N GLY A 143 -9.26 -15.23 9.80
CA GLY A 143 -9.46 -14.76 11.17
C GLY A 143 -9.52 -13.24 11.31
N LEU A 144 -9.15 -12.76 12.52
CA LEU A 144 -9.15 -11.33 12.84
C LEU A 144 -8.11 -10.55 12.05
N HIS A 145 -6.98 -11.16 11.69
CA HIS A 145 -5.97 -10.52 10.84
C HIS A 145 -6.53 -10.24 9.43
N SER A 146 -7.30 -11.16 8.86
CA SER A 146 -8.02 -10.94 7.61
C SER A 146 -9.06 -9.83 7.75
N PHE A 147 -9.79 -9.79 8.86
CA PHE A 147 -10.72 -8.70 9.15
C PHE A 147 -10.04 -7.32 9.26
N VAL A 148 -8.80 -7.25 9.73
CA VAL A 148 -8.01 -5.99 9.71
C VAL A 148 -7.80 -5.52 8.28
N MET A 149 -7.48 -6.42 7.36
CA MET A 149 -7.37 -6.08 5.94
C MET A 149 -8.69 -5.57 5.37
N ASP A 150 -9.83 -6.18 5.73
CA ASP A 150 -11.16 -5.69 5.35
C ASP A 150 -11.42 -4.28 5.87
N CYS A 151 -11.03 -3.97 7.11
CA CYS A 151 -11.14 -2.62 7.68
C CYS A 151 -10.31 -1.59 6.91
N ARG A 152 -9.12 -1.97 6.43
CA ARG A 152 -8.20 -1.11 5.67
C ARG A 152 -8.64 -0.86 4.22
N MET A 153 -9.55 -1.68 3.67
CA MET A 153 -10.06 -1.45 2.30
C MET A 153 -10.74 -0.10 2.15
N GLN A 154 -11.52 0.34 3.14
CA GLN A 154 -12.17 1.66 3.14
C GLN A 154 -11.43 2.59 4.09
N LYS A 155 -10.70 3.54 3.52
CA LYS A 155 -9.86 4.49 4.24
C LYS A 155 -10.72 5.50 4.99
N ASP A 156 -10.34 5.80 6.21
CA ASP A 156 -10.91 6.92 6.95
C ASP A 156 -10.37 8.28 6.44
N GLU A 157 -10.90 9.38 6.96
CA GLU A 157 -10.53 10.73 6.51
C GLU A 157 -9.04 11.04 6.70
N TYR A 158 -8.42 10.51 7.76
CA TYR A 158 -7.00 10.70 8.02
C TYR A 158 -6.12 9.94 7.02
N GLU A 159 -6.46 8.68 6.74
CA GLU A 159 -5.78 7.85 5.74
C GLU A 159 -5.86 8.49 4.35
N ILE A 160 -7.08 8.94 3.95
CA ILE A 160 -7.28 9.65 2.68
C ILE A 160 -6.44 10.93 2.63
N ALA A 161 -6.40 11.71 3.71
CA ALA A 161 -5.62 12.93 3.75
C ALA A 161 -4.10 12.66 3.63
N CYS A 162 -3.60 11.59 4.26
CA CYS A 162 -2.19 11.19 4.16
C CYS A 162 -1.84 10.71 2.74
N THR A 163 -2.68 9.86 2.14
CA THR A 163 -2.46 9.37 0.77
C THR A 163 -2.54 10.51 -0.26
N LYS A 164 -3.49 11.45 -0.12
CA LYS A 164 -3.54 12.65 -0.97
C LYS A 164 -2.31 13.52 -0.84
N GLU A 165 -1.71 13.64 0.33
CA GLU A 165 -0.48 14.41 0.49
C GLU A 165 0.70 13.68 -0.16
N ALA A 166 0.79 12.35 -0.04
CA ALA A 166 1.76 11.54 -0.77
C ALA A 166 1.61 11.72 -2.29
N ALA A 167 0.39 11.64 -2.80
CA ALA A 167 0.04 11.85 -4.21
C ALA A 167 0.44 13.26 -4.70
N ARG A 168 0.12 14.30 -3.93
CA ARG A 168 0.49 15.69 -4.25
C ARG A 168 2.01 15.87 -4.37
N VAL A 169 2.78 15.23 -3.50
CA VAL A 169 4.24 15.27 -3.59
C VAL A 169 4.73 14.46 -4.79
N GLY A 170 4.11 13.34 -5.11
CA GLY A 170 4.35 12.58 -6.34
C GLY A 170 4.17 13.42 -7.59
N ASP A 171 3.08 14.18 -7.69
CA ASP A 171 2.80 15.09 -8.80
C ASP A 171 3.85 16.20 -8.93
N LEU A 172 4.27 16.82 -7.82
CA LEU A 172 5.36 17.80 -7.83
C LEU A 172 6.67 17.19 -8.36
N ILE A 173 6.93 15.94 -8.04
CA ILE A 173 8.11 15.23 -8.53
C ILE A 173 7.98 14.96 -10.04
N ILE A 174 6.82 14.53 -10.53
CA ILE A 174 6.55 14.31 -11.97
C ILE A 174 6.80 15.61 -12.76
N ASP A 175 6.27 16.73 -12.28
CA ASP A 175 6.46 18.04 -12.93
C ASP A 175 7.93 18.46 -12.97
N GLU A 176 8.67 18.24 -11.90
CA GLU A 176 10.11 18.55 -11.85
C GLU A 176 10.91 17.60 -12.75
N ILE A 177 10.55 16.31 -12.83
CA ILE A 177 11.16 15.35 -13.75
C ILE A 177 10.96 15.79 -15.20
N GLU A 178 9.73 16.11 -15.61
CA GLU A 178 9.44 16.58 -16.96
C GLU A 178 10.25 17.83 -17.31
N LYS A 179 10.28 18.80 -16.41
CA LYS A 179 11.07 20.03 -16.56
C LYS A 179 12.58 19.74 -16.70
N GLN A 180 13.13 18.83 -15.92
CA GLN A 180 14.55 18.51 -15.95
C GLN A 180 14.94 17.66 -17.17
N VAL A 181 14.08 16.75 -17.58
CA VAL A 181 14.23 15.97 -18.82
C VAL A 181 14.24 16.90 -20.04
N ARG A 182 13.27 17.84 -20.15
CA ARG A 182 13.25 18.83 -21.26
C ARG A 182 14.47 19.74 -21.30
N LYS A 183 15.13 19.94 -20.16
CA LYS A 183 16.41 20.69 -20.05
C LYS A 183 17.66 19.83 -20.26
N GLY A 184 17.50 18.52 -20.51
CA GLY A 184 18.61 17.57 -20.66
C GLY A 184 19.48 17.40 -19.40
N LYS A 185 18.91 17.64 -18.20
CA LYS A 185 19.63 17.49 -16.93
C LYS A 185 19.58 16.07 -16.37
N ILE A 186 18.52 15.33 -16.67
CA ILE A 186 18.40 13.89 -16.37
C ILE A 186 18.87 13.14 -17.61
N LYS A 187 19.85 12.27 -17.44
CA LYS A 187 20.47 11.51 -18.54
C LYS A 187 20.47 10.00 -18.34
N THR A 188 20.30 9.56 -17.10
CA THR A 188 20.33 8.13 -16.75
C THR A 188 19.13 7.73 -15.89
N GLU A 189 18.83 6.43 -15.87
CA GLU A 189 17.83 5.87 -14.96
C GLU A 189 18.18 6.18 -13.48
N THR A 190 19.47 6.15 -13.14
CA THR A 190 19.97 6.52 -11.80
C THR A 190 19.71 8.00 -11.48
N ASP A 191 19.89 8.91 -12.44
CA ASP A 191 19.65 10.35 -12.18
C ASP A 191 18.20 10.62 -11.77
N VAL A 192 17.24 9.97 -12.45
CA VAL A 192 15.82 10.17 -12.13
C VAL A 192 15.45 9.52 -10.80
N ALA A 193 15.96 8.32 -10.51
CA ALA A 193 15.70 7.64 -9.23
C ALA A 193 16.23 8.46 -8.03
N LEU A 194 17.45 9.00 -8.13
CA LEU A 194 18.02 9.86 -7.09
C LEU A 194 17.31 11.22 -6.97
N LEU A 195 16.79 11.76 -8.08
CA LEU A 195 15.98 12.96 -8.03
C LEU A 195 14.67 12.72 -7.24
N ILE A 196 14.01 11.58 -7.44
CA ILE A 196 12.81 11.19 -6.69
C ILE A 196 13.13 11.12 -5.20
N GLU A 197 14.16 10.38 -4.79
CA GLU A 197 14.57 10.24 -3.39
C GLU A 197 14.87 11.62 -2.75
N LYS A 198 15.58 12.47 -3.46
CA LYS A 198 15.87 13.82 -2.98
C LYS A 198 14.60 14.64 -2.80
N LYS A 199 13.73 14.64 -3.81
CA LYS A 199 12.54 15.50 -3.83
C LYS A 199 11.49 15.10 -2.82
N LEU A 200 11.26 13.82 -2.61
CA LEU A 200 10.31 13.37 -1.59
C LEU A 200 10.76 13.79 -0.18
N ARG A 201 12.07 13.69 0.13
CA ARG A 201 12.64 14.12 1.42
C ARG A 201 12.55 15.64 1.61
N GLU A 202 12.85 16.42 0.56
CA GLU A 202 12.71 17.88 0.59
C GLU A 202 11.28 18.34 0.87
N ASN A 203 10.27 17.49 0.56
CA ASN A 203 8.86 17.75 0.80
C ASN A 203 8.28 17.03 2.04
N GLY A 204 9.12 16.52 2.95
CA GLY A 204 8.73 15.95 4.23
C GLY A 204 8.16 14.54 4.14
N CYS A 205 8.34 13.85 3.01
CA CYS A 205 7.95 12.44 2.87
C CYS A 205 9.03 11.51 3.42
N GLN A 206 8.62 10.29 3.79
CA GLN A 206 9.46 9.37 4.55
C GLN A 206 10.40 8.53 3.67
N ARG A 207 9.93 8.07 2.52
CA ARG A 207 10.64 7.18 1.59
C ARG A 207 9.84 7.01 0.30
N THR A 208 10.41 6.29 -0.67
CA THR A 208 9.62 5.72 -1.77
C THR A 208 8.69 4.60 -1.24
N GLY A 209 7.56 4.39 -1.88
CA GLY A 209 6.59 3.34 -1.54
C GLY A 209 7.15 1.95 -1.78
N PHE A 210 7.98 1.85 -2.79
CA PHE A 210 8.69 0.66 -3.26
C PHE A 210 9.97 1.10 -4.00
N ASP A 211 10.78 0.14 -4.42
CA ASP A 211 11.99 0.44 -5.21
C ASP A 211 11.60 1.09 -6.54
N THR A 212 12.05 2.31 -6.76
CA THR A 212 11.79 3.04 -8.01
C THR A 212 12.17 2.21 -9.22
N LEU A 213 11.26 2.14 -10.19
CA LEU A 213 11.52 1.48 -11.46
C LEU A 213 11.66 2.55 -12.55
N ALA A 214 12.88 2.75 -13.03
CA ALA A 214 13.18 3.58 -14.19
C ALA A 214 13.76 2.70 -15.27
N ALA A 215 13.03 2.51 -16.37
CA ALA A 215 13.43 1.62 -17.45
C ALA A 215 13.43 2.37 -18.79
N GLY A 216 14.60 2.54 -19.39
CA GLY A 216 14.76 3.05 -20.75
C GLY A 216 14.22 2.05 -21.80
N PRO A 217 14.19 2.42 -23.10
CA PRO A 217 13.55 1.64 -24.16
C PRO A 217 14.05 0.21 -24.28
N GLY A 218 15.34 -0.04 -23.98
CA GLY A 218 15.91 -1.39 -23.99
C GLY A 218 15.49 -2.27 -22.82
N ARG A 219 14.73 -1.75 -21.84
CA ARG A 219 14.32 -2.45 -20.62
C ARG A 219 12.83 -2.30 -20.29
N SER A 220 12.16 -1.28 -20.85
CA SER A 220 10.75 -0.98 -20.57
C SER A 220 9.77 -2.08 -20.99
N PHE A 221 10.20 -3.02 -21.83
CA PHE A 221 9.41 -4.19 -22.21
C PHE A 221 9.12 -5.13 -21.04
N ALA A 222 9.88 -5.05 -19.95
CA ALA A 222 9.64 -5.82 -18.74
C ALA A 222 8.60 -5.11 -17.85
N ILE A 223 7.64 -5.85 -17.32
CA ILE A 223 6.60 -5.31 -16.39
C ILE A 223 7.28 -4.65 -15.20
N HIS A 224 8.23 -5.38 -14.57
CA HIS A 224 9.13 -4.90 -13.55
C HIS A 224 10.57 -5.15 -14.00
N ALA A 225 11.20 -4.10 -14.55
CA ALA A 225 12.60 -4.21 -14.98
C ALA A 225 13.50 -4.42 -13.75
N PHE A 226 14.39 -5.41 -13.84
CA PHE A 226 15.36 -5.71 -12.77
C PHE A 226 16.81 -5.58 -13.30
N PRO A 227 17.68 -4.87 -12.55
CA PRO A 227 17.39 -4.04 -11.38
C PRO A 227 16.45 -2.87 -11.72
N GLY A 228 15.81 -2.26 -10.72
CA GLY A 228 14.80 -1.21 -10.90
C GLY A 228 15.29 -0.03 -11.72
N TYR A 229 16.58 0.32 -11.60
CA TYR A 229 17.25 1.33 -12.41
C TYR A 229 18.74 1.04 -12.54
N THR A 230 19.36 1.59 -13.58
CA THR A 230 20.78 1.40 -13.91
C THR A 230 21.44 2.73 -14.35
N ALA A 231 22.70 2.67 -14.79
CA ALA A 231 23.38 3.82 -15.41
C ALA A 231 23.01 3.99 -16.91
N ALA A 232 22.04 3.22 -17.44
CA ALA A 232 21.59 3.34 -18.82
C ALA A 232 20.99 4.73 -19.11
N GLU A 233 21.04 5.15 -20.39
CA GLU A 233 20.46 6.43 -20.83
C GLU A 233 18.94 6.45 -20.58
N TRP A 234 18.48 7.54 -19.95
CA TRP A 234 17.08 7.78 -19.69
C TRP A 234 16.75 9.28 -19.69
N PRO A 235 15.72 9.74 -20.41
CA PRO A 235 14.99 8.96 -21.41
C PRO A 235 15.79 8.87 -22.70
N ALA A 236 15.86 7.66 -23.28
CA ALA A 236 16.43 7.42 -24.59
C ALA A 236 15.34 7.44 -25.69
N GLN A 237 15.71 7.45 -26.95
CA GLN A 237 14.74 7.39 -28.07
C GLN A 237 13.90 6.10 -27.99
N GLY A 238 12.57 6.25 -28.00
CA GLY A 238 11.60 5.18 -27.84
C GLY A 238 10.72 5.38 -26.60
N LEU A 239 10.28 4.30 -25.98
CA LEU A 239 9.36 4.29 -24.83
C LEU A 239 10.10 3.95 -23.55
N SER A 240 10.11 4.88 -22.60
CA SER A 240 10.68 4.69 -21.27
C SER A 240 9.58 4.70 -20.22
N ILE A 241 9.64 3.79 -19.25
CA ILE A 241 8.73 3.74 -18.10
C ILE A 241 9.44 4.31 -16.86
N LEU A 242 8.70 5.03 -16.08
CA LEU A 242 9.08 5.42 -14.71
C LEU A 242 7.91 5.14 -13.79
N ASP A 243 8.16 4.32 -12.78
CA ASP A 243 7.18 3.87 -11.80
C ASP A 243 7.74 4.10 -10.40
N PHE A 244 6.99 4.83 -9.57
CA PHE A 244 7.38 5.15 -8.20
C PHE A 244 6.19 5.53 -7.34
N GLY A 245 6.33 5.30 -6.06
CA GLY A 245 5.40 5.77 -5.02
C GLY A 245 6.10 6.68 -4.02
N VAL A 246 5.33 7.44 -3.27
CA VAL A 246 5.81 8.33 -2.20
C VAL A 246 5.08 8.00 -0.91
N VAL A 247 5.80 7.87 0.21
CA VAL A 247 5.20 7.58 1.52
C VAL A 247 5.16 8.82 2.40
N TYR A 248 3.96 9.18 2.82
CA TYR A 248 3.71 10.24 3.79
C TYR A 248 2.94 9.70 5.01
N LYS A 249 3.51 9.83 6.20
CA LYS A 249 2.94 9.30 7.46
C LYS A 249 2.51 7.82 7.36
N GLY A 250 3.33 6.99 6.69
CA GLY A 250 3.08 5.57 6.50
C GLY A 250 2.24 5.22 5.27
N TYR A 251 1.46 6.14 4.72
CA TYR A 251 0.58 5.90 3.56
C TYR A 251 1.30 6.19 2.26
N THR A 252 1.18 5.28 1.29
CA THR A 252 1.84 5.39 -0.01
C THR A 252 0.91 5.88 -1.10
N SER A 253 1.46 6.60 -2.08
CA SER A 253 0.92 6.74 -3.43
C SER A 253 1.58 5.75 -4.36
N ASP A 254 1.01 5.57 -5.55
CA ASP A 254 1.52 4.76 -6.64
C ASP A 254 1.28 5.45 -7.98
N THR A 255 2.29 5.51 -8.83
CA THR A 255 2.15 6.21 -10.11
C THR A 255 3.18 5.77 -11.14
N THR A 256 2.71 5.48 -12.34
CA THR A 256 3.59 5.19 -13.49
C THR A 256 3.35 6.20 -14.62
N LEU A 257 4.42 6.73 -15.15
CA LEU A 257 4.41 7.54 -16.37
C LEU A 257 5.22 6.87 -17.49
N THR A 258 4.84 7.14 -18.73
CA THR A 258 5.63 6.76 -19.90
C THR A 258 6.20 8.01 -20.56
N ILE A 259 7.50 8.03 -20.81
CA ILE A 259 8.15 9.05 -21.64
C ILE A 259 8.38 8.50 -23.03
N ALA A 260 7.79 9.16 -24.01
CA ALA A 260 7.87 8.84 -25.43
C ALA A 260 8.81 9.85 -26.12
N LYS A 261 10.07 9.44 -26.38
CA LYS A 261 11.08 10.31 -27.01
C LYS A 261 11.21 9.96 -28.50
N GLY A 262 10.85 10.93 -29.34
CA GLY A 262 10.82 10.77 -30.79
C GLY A 262 12.19 10.68 -31.48
N PRO A 263 12.22 10.29 -32.78
CA PRO A 263 11.08 9.82 -33.55
C PRO A 263 10.60 8.43 -33.12
N LEU A 264 9.26 8.23 -33.07
CA LEU A 264 8.63 6.96 -32.71
C LEU A 264 8.21 6.18 -33.97
N THR A 265 8.15 4.88 -33.84
CA THR A 265 7.55 4.01 -34.87
C THR A 265 6.01 4.06 -34.78
N GLU A 266 5.34 3.70 -35.88
CA GLU A 266 3.88 3.58 -35.91
C GLU A 266 3.36 2.58 -34.84
N ALA A 267 4.10 1.51 -34.57
CA ALA A 267 3.76 0.53 -33.55
C ALA A 267 3.80 1.13 -32.14
N GLN A 268 4.79 1.97 -31.85
CA GLN A 268 4.91 2.69 -30.58
C GLN A 268 3.77 3.71 -30.39
N GLU A 269 3.44 4.49 -31.41
CA GLU A 269 2.32 5.44 -31.36
C GLU A 269 0.99 4.71 -31.08
N LYS A 270 0.71 3.64 -31.82
CA LYS A 270 -0.48 2.80 -31.59
C LYS A 270 -0.55 2.22 -30.19
N GLN A 271 0.59 1.84 -29.62
CA GLN A 271 0.64 1.29 -28.26
C GLN A 271 0.33 2.36 -27.22
N LEU A 272 0.88 3.57 -27.36
CA LEU A 272 0.57 4.71 -26.48
C LEU A 272 -0.94 5.04 -26.51
N ASP A 273 -1.52 5.19 -27.71
CA ASP A 273 -2.94 5.51 -27.88
C ASP A 273 -3.85 4.42 -27.30
N LEU A 274 -3.44 3.15 -27.45
CA LEU A 274 -4.22 2.02 -26.96
C LEU A 274 -4.20 1.94 -25.41
N VAL A 275 -3.06 2.20 -24.76
CA VAL A 275 -2.96 2.26 -23.30
C VAL A 275 -3.74 3.44 -22.75
N GLN A 276 -3.63 4.64 -23.36
CA GLN A 276 -4.44 5.79 -22.98
C GLN A 276 -5.94 5.48 -23.07
N LYS A 277 -6.38 4.89 -24.19
CA LYS A 277 -7.78 4.49 -24.38
C LYS A 277 -8.24 3.47 -23.33
N ALA A 278 -7.41 2.50 -23.01
CA ALA A 278 -7.75 1.50 -22.00
C ALA A 278 -7.91 2.14 -20.62
N TYR A 279 -7.02 3.07 -20.25
CA TYR A 279 -7.12 3.88 -19.04
C TYR A 279 -8.44 4.67 -18.99
N ASP A 280 -8.72 5.47 -20.00
CA ASP A 280 -9.91 6.33 -20.05
C ASP A 280 -11.22 5.54 -19.97
N GLU A 281 -11.27 4.38 -20.61
CA GLU A 281 -12.46 3.53 -20.63
C GLU A 281 -12.65 2.76 -19.31
N ALA A 282 -11.56 2.28 -18.69
CA ALA A 282 -11.62 1.59 -17.42
C ALA A 282 -11.99 2.55 -16.26
N LEU A 283 -11.39 3.74 -16.22
CA LEU A 283 -11.61 4.75 -15.20
C LEU A 283 -13.09 5.16 -15.07
N LYS A 284 -13.86 5.14 -16.16
CA LYS A 284 -15.33 5.41 -16.14
C LYS A 284 -16.11 4.48 -15.23
N LEU A 285 -15.55 3.29 -14.94
CA LEU A 285 -16.17 2.25 -14.12
C LEU A 285 -15.71 2.27 -12.64
N TYR A 286 -14.70 3.06 -12.30
CA TYR A 286 -14.30 3.30 -10.91
C TYR A 286 -15.35 4.19 -10.22
N LYS A 287 -16.47 3.59 -9.82
CA LYS A 287 -17.61 4.30 -9.23
C LYS A 287 -18.24 3.45 -8.12
N PRO A 288 -18.76 4.09 -7.05
CA PRO A 288 -19.38 3.36 -5.96
C PRO A 288 -20.53 2.48 -6.48
N GLY A 289 -20.63 1.28 -5.93
CA GLY A 289 -21.65 0.29 -6.28
C GLY A 289 -21.43 -0.47 -7.59
N LYS A 290 -20.39 -0.15 -8.38
CA LYS A 290 -20.03 -0.94 -9.55
C LYS A 290 -19.15 -2.13 -9.17
N PRO A 291 -19.30 -3.30 -9.82
CA PRO A 291 -18.36 -4.41 -9.63
C PRO A 291 -16.94 -4.03 -10.06
N ILE A 292 -15.98 -4.31 -9.21
CA ILE A 292 -14.54 -4.06 -9.50
C ILE A 292 -14.10 -4.85 -10.74
N LEU A 293 -14.63 -6.06 -10.90
CA LEU A 293 -14.39 -6.92 -12.05
C LEU A 293 -14.76 -6.26 -13.40
N ASP A 294 -15.77 -5.38 -13.43
CA ASP A 294 -16.22 -4.75 -14.68
C ASP A 294 -15.18 -3.78 -15.24
N ALA A 295 -14.43 -3.08 -14.39
CA ALA A 295 -13.32 -2.23 -14.81
C ALA A 295 -12.19 -3.05 -15.45
N ALA A 296 -11.81 -4.18 -14.83
CA ALA A 296 -10.83 -5.10 -15.38
C ALA A 296 -11.26 -5.67 -16.74
N LYS A 297 -12.52 -6.13 -16.85
CA LYS A 297 -13.10 -6.63 -18.12
C LYS A 297 -13.10 -5.56 -19.21
N LYS A 298 -13.39 -4.31 -18.85
CA LYS A 298 -13.42 -3.20 -19.80
C LYS A 298 -12.04 -2.95 -20.38
N CYS A 299 -11.02 -2.85 -19.53
CA CYS A 299 -9.64 -2.71 -19.95
C CYS A 299 -9.21 -3.87 -20.88
N ASP A 300 -9.45 -5.11 -20.45
CA ASP A 300 -9.11 -6.30 -21.23
C ASP A 300 -9.81 -6.32 -22.59
N SER A 301 -11.09 -5.89 -22.67
CA SER A 301 -11.83 -5.79 -23.92
C SER A 301 -11.23 -4.78 -24.90
N VAL A 302 -10.67 -3.65 -24.42
CA VAL A 302 -10.01 -2.64 -25.25
C VAL A 302 -8.74 -3.24 -25.88
N PHE A 303 -7.94 -3.96 -25.11
CA PHE A 303 -6.73 -4.60 -25.59
C PHE A 303 -7.03 -5.78 -26.54
N ALA A 304 -8.03 -6.61 -26.21
CA ALA A 304 -8.45 -7.74 -27.04
C ALA A 304 -8.94 -7.31 -28.42
N ALA A 305 -9.64 -6.18 -28.53
CA ALA A 305 -10.07 -5.62 -29.82
C ALA A 305 -8.89 -5.29 -30.73
N ALA A 306 -7.72 -4.96 -30.16
CA ALA A 306 -6.46 -4.75 -30.87
C ALA A 306 -5.59 -6.00 -30.95
N LYS A 307 -6.10 -7.18 -30.57
CA LYS A 307 -5.37 -8.45 -30.47
C LYS A 307 -4.13 -8.37 -29.56
N ARG A 308 -4.23 -7.54 -28.51
CA ARG A 308 -3.20 -7.40 -27.47
C ARG A 308 -3.77 -7.92 -26.15
N LYS A 309 -2.89 -8.23 -25.22
CA LYS A 309 -3.23 -8.71 -23.88
C LYS A 309 -2.33 -8.05 -22.86
N MET A 310 -2.92 -7.56 -21.76
CA MET A 310 -2.19 -7.11 -20.58
C MET A 310 -1.74 -8.32 -19.75
N PRO A 311 -0.49 -8.39 -19.31
CA PRO A 311 0.01 -9.54 -18.56
C PRO A 311 -0.24 -9.48 -17.05
N HIS A 312 -0.79 -8.40 -16.53
CA HIS A 312 -1.06 -8.17 -15.10
C HIS A 312 -2.49 -7.71 -14.84
N GLY A 313 -2.85 -7.47 -13.58
CA GLY A 313 -4.13 -6.87 -13.20
C GLY A 313 -4.23 -5.40 -13.61
N LEU A 314 -5.45 -4.87 -13.67
CA LEU A 314 -5.67 -3.46 -13.95
C LEU A 314 -5.28 -2.56 -12.76
N GLY A 315 -5.17 -3.12 -11.55
CA GLY A 315 -4.80 -2.37 -10.37
C GLY A 315 -5.01 -3.12 -9.07
N HIS A 316 -4.76 -2.42 -7.99
CA HIS A 316 -4.89 -2.89 -6.61
C HIS A 316 -5.20 -1.71 -5.69
N ALA A 317 -5.65 -2.00 -4.46
CA ALA A 317 -5.73 -0.95 -3.45
C ALA A 317 -4.34 -0.64 -2.88
N ILE A 318 -4.19 0.57 -2.39
CA ILE A 318 -3.00 1.08 -1.72
C ILE A 318 -3.36 1.65 -0.34
N GLY A 319 -2.39 1.79 0.55
CA GLY A 319 -2.57 2.37 1.88
C GLY A 319 -1.28 2.38 2.66
N LEU A 320 -1.20 1.65 3.76
CA LEU A 320 0.05 1.42 4.51
C LEU A 320 1.00 0.49 3.75
N GLU A 321 0.44 -0.37 2.90
CA GLU A 321 1.18 -1.21 1.97
C GLU A 321 0.91 -0.76 0.54
N ILE A 322 1.90 -1.02 -0.33
CA ILE A 322 1.74 -0.71 -1.75
C ILE A 322 0.68 -1.60 -2.40
N HIS A 323 0.58 -2.84 -1.96
CA HIS A 323 -0.39 -3.80 -2.48
C HIS A 323 -1.36 -4.23 -1.39
N GLU A 324 -2.53 -3.61 -1.36
CA GLU A 324 -3.65 -4.01 -0.49
C GLU A 324 -4.80 -4.64 -1.28
N PRO A 325 -5.67 -5.43 -0.63
CA PRO A 325 -6.94 -5.79 -1.24
C PRO A 325 -7.91 -4.58 -1.28
N PRO A 326 -8.87 -4.56 -2.26
CA PRO A 326 -9.07 -5.56 -3.30
C PRO A 326 -8.14 -5.36 -4.51
N ARG A 327 -7.94 -6.44 -5.28
CA ARG A 327 -7.27 -6.38 -6.59
C ARG A 327 -8.30 -6.05 -7.67
N VAL A 328 -7.89 -5.25 -8.67
CA VAL A 328 -8.70 -4.95 -9.86
C VAL A 328 -8.21 -5.85 -10.99
N ASN A 329 -8.73 -7.06 -11.07
CA ASN A 329 -8.29 -8.07 -12.04
C ASN A 329 -9.42 -9.01 -12.47
N MET A 330 -9.13 -9.89 -13.43
CA MET A 330 -10.10 -10.84 -14.00
C MET A 330 -10.50 -11.99 -13.06
N THR A 331 -9.79 -12.16 -11.94
CA THR A 331 -10.11 -13.18 -10.92
C THR A 331 -10.92 -12.63 -9.76
N GLN A 332 -11.23 -11.32 -9.79
CA GLN A 332 -12.02 -10.68 -8.75
C GLN A 332 -13.45 -11.22 -8.70
N LYS A 333 -13.98 -11.38 -7.49
CA LYS A 333 -15.36 -11.85 -7.28
C LYS A 333 -16.36 -10.81 -7.77
N PRO A 334 -17.42 -11.20 -8.50
CA PRO A 334 -18.40 -10.24 -9.05
C PRO A 334 -19.14 -9.41 -7.99
N GLU A 335 -19.29 -9.94 -6.79
CA GLU A 335 -19.91 -9.25 -5.65
C GLU A 335 -19.04 -8.23 -4.97
N MET A 336 -17.73 -8.19 -5.29
CA MET A 336 -16.82 -7.15 -4.78
C MET A 336 -17.07 -5.85 -5.54
N LEU A 337 -17.61 -4.88 -4.83
CA LEU A 337 -17.99 -3.58 -5.39
C LEU A 337 -16.99 -2.50 -4.97
N PHE A 338 -16.81 -1.50 -5.83
CA PHE A 338 -16.20 -0.24 -5.42
C PHE A 338 -17.05 0.41 -4.32
N LYS A 339 -16.40 0.85 -3.24
CA LYS A 339 -17.06 1.52 -2.11
C LYS A 339 -16.38 2.85 -1.83
N PRO A 340 -17.12 3.87 -1.37
CA PRO A 340 -16.53 5.13 -0.92
C PRO A 340 -15.41 4.91 0.09
N GLY A 341 -14.34 5.71 -0.01
CA GLY A 341 -13.15 5.57 0.82
C GLY A 341 -12.12 4.56 0.31
N MET A 342 -12.42 3.74 -0.69
CA MET A 342 -11.39 2.92 -1.34
C MET A 342 -10.46 3.80 -2.18
N ILE A 343 -9.14 3.52 -2.11
CA ILE A 343 -8.13 4.11 -2.98
C ILE A 343 -7.46 2.96 -3.73
N LEU A 344 -7.54 2.98 -5.07
CA LEU A 344 -7.04 1.91 -5.92
C LEU A 344 -6.28 2.49 -7.10
N THR A 345 -5.28 1.78 -7.58
CA THR A 345 -4.60 2.12 -8.83
C THR A 345 -5.47 1.80 -10.05
N CYS A 346 -5.24 2.54 -11.14
CA CYS A 346 -5.70 2.20 -12.49
C CYS A 346 -4.48 2.27 -13.40
N GLU A 347 -3.95 1.10 -13.80
CA GLU A 347 -2.59 0.97 -14.36
C GLU A 347 -2.54 0.12 -15.64
N PRO A 348 -3.34 0.38 -16.68
CA PRO A 348 -3.21 -0.40 -17.91
C PRO A 348 -1.82 -0.28 -18.51
N GLY A 349 -1.27 -1.41 -18.94
CA GLY A 349 0.06 -1.49 -19.54
C GLY A 349 0.18 -2.52 -20.65
N LEU A 350 1.04 -2.24 -21.62
CA LEU A 350 1.42 -3.15 -22.69
C LEU A 350 2.94 -3.19 -22.82
N TYR A 351 3.47 -4.37 -23.03
CA TYR A 351 4.89 -4.66 -23.06
C TYR A 351 5.23 -5.54 -24.25
N ASP A 352 6.33 -5.22 -24.93
CA ASP A 352 6.78 -5.94 -26.12
C ASP A 352 8.27 -5.73 -26.30
N VAL A 353 9.03 -6.78 -26.54
CA VAL A 353 10.50 -6.71 -26.64
C VAL A 353 10.96 -5.79 -27.77
N GLU A 354 10.20 -5.72 -28.88
CA GLU A 354 10.55 -4.92 -30.06
C GLU A 354 9.98 -3.50 -30.00
N ILE A 355 8.81 -3.33 -29.36
CA ILE A 355 8.13 -2.05 -29.28
C ILE A 355 8.56 -1.25 -28.05
N GLY A 356 8.85 -1.93 -26.96
CA GLY A 356 9.04 -1.38 -25.63
C GLY A 356 7.77 -1.49 -24.77
N GLY A 357 7.83 -0.93 -23.56
CA GLY A 357 6.72 -0.90 -22.61
C GLY A 357 6.02 0.46 -22.55
N THR A 358 4.72 0.43 -22.30
CA THR A 358 3.89 1.58 -21.97
C THR A 358 3.01 1.22 -20.79
N ARG A 359 3.06 2.01 -19.70
CA ARG A 359 2.12 1.96 -18.58
C ARG A 359 1.71 3.38 -18.22
N LEU A 360 0.43 3.57 -17.97
CA LEU A 360 -0.13 4.81 -17.43
C LEU A 360 -0.91 4.46 -16.18
N GLU A 361 -0.51 5.03 -15.05
CA GLU A 361 -1.09 4.69 -13.77
C GLU A 361 -1.36 5.91 -12.93
N ASN A 362 -2.54 5.90 -12.32
CA ASN A 362 -2.90 6.87 -11.30
C ASN A 362 -3.69 6.22 -10.17
N ASP A 363 -3.55 6.77 -8.98
CA ASP A 363 -4.36 6.46 -7.82
C ASP A 363 -5.74 7.11 -7.94
N VAL A 364 -6.77 6.34 -7.62
CA VAL A 364 -8.17 6.73 -7.75
C VAL A 364 -8.89 6.53 -6.42
N LEU A 365 -9.32 7.61 -5.81
CA LEU A 365 -10.20 7.60 -4.63
C LEU A 365 -11.65 7.43 -5.10
N ILE A 366 -12.35 6.44 -4.57
CA ILE A 366 -13.81 6.28 -4.77
C ILE A 366 -14.52 7.22 -3.78
N THR A 367 -15.33 8.13 -4.31
CA THR A 367 -16.15 9.09 -3.55
C THR A 367 -17.58 8.59 -3.40
N GLU A 368 -18.44 9.31 -2.68
CA GLU A 368 -19.86 8.93 -2.50
C GLU A 368 -20.64 8.89 -3.83
N ASP A 369 -20.27 9.73 -4.79
CA ASP A 369 -20.99 9.93 -6.05
C ASP A 369 -20.20 9.61 -7.32
N GLY A 370 -18.90 9.23 -7.18
CA GLY A 370 -18.04 8.96 -8.33
C GLY A 370 -16.62 8.55 -7.96
N ASN A 371 -15.65 9.22 -8.56
CA ASN A 371 -14.24 9.06 -8.23
C ASN A 371 -13.48 10.39 -8.33
N GLU A 372 -12.32 10.42 -7.69
CA GLU A 372 -11.31 11.47 -7.77
C GLU A 372 -9.97 10.82 -8.10
N VAL A 373 -9.38 11.19 -9.22
CA VAL A 373 -8.00 10.82 -9.54
C VAL A 373 -7.08 11.69 -8.69
N ILE A 374 -6.27 11.10 -7.83
CA ILE A 374 -5.46 11.83 -6.84
C ILE A 374 -3.98 11.94 -7.18
N THR A 375 -3.45 11.13 -8.11
CA THR A 375 -2.16 11.32 -8.78
C THR A 375 -2.40 11.69 -10.25
N HIS A 376 -1.46 12.44 -10.89
CA HIS A 376 -1.68 12.96 -12.23
C HIS A 376 -0.51 12.61 -13.16
N SER A 377 -0.19 11.32 -13.24
CA SER A 377 0.76 10.84 -14.21
C SER A 377 0.20 10.92 -15.64
N ARG A 378 1.10 10.93 -16.60
CA ARG A 378 0.76 11.17 -18.01
C ARG A 378 1.79 10.56 -18.95
N ILE A 379 1.42 10.42 -20.21
CA ILE A 379 2.35 10.13 -21.28
C ILE A 379 3.04 11.44 -21.68
N ILE A 380 4.36 11.53 -21.42
CA ILE A 380 5.17 12.72 -21.74
C ILE A 380 5.83 12.51 -23.09
N ARG A 381 5.52 13.38 -24.05
CA ARG A 381 6.12 13.38 -25.39
C ARG A 381 7.28 14.39 -25.48
N LEU A 382 8.44 13.94 -25.99
CA LEU A 382 9.68 14.73 -26.12
C LEU A 382 10.12 14.79 -27.58
#